data_1a26ac5daad8d81f436b8650ff648822
#
_entry.id   1a26ac5daad8d81f436b8650ff648822
#
_cell.length_a   1.000
_cell.length_b   1.000
_cell.length_c   1.000
_cell.angle_alpha   90.00
_cell.angle_beta   90.00
_cell.angle_gamma   90.00
#
_symmetry.space_group_name_H-M   'P 1'
#
loop_
_entity.id
_entity.type
_entity.pdbx_description
1 polymer ?
#
loop_
_entity_poly.entity_id
_entity_poly.type
_entity_poly.pdbx_seq_one_letter_code
_entity_poly.pdbx_strand_id
1 'polypeptide(L)'
;MIKSLEQKRCSEILKNNYIGYLSYISGNRPYTVPITYYYNDEEDYIICYSGNGHKIKSMRKQTSISMTVADIFSNNKWQSVMAHGQYEEIDGGTAKLYLHEFSLGIKNLVLKKEHKDLDYISQFSSKIYNMETPVVFLIKINDITGKMKS
;
A
#
# COMPACT_ATOMS: atom_id res chain seq x y z
N MET A 1 10.09 -14.93 -21.18
CA MET A 1 9.95 -15.98 -20.15
C MET A 1 9.62 -15.35 -18.82
N ILE A 2 8.75 -15.99 -18.04
CA ILE A 2 8.39 -15.49 -16.73
C ILE A 2 9.31 -16.11 -15.68
N LYS A 3 9.91 -15.27 -14.84
CA LYS A 3 10.84 -15.68 -13.79
C LYS A 3 10.41 -15.13 -12.44
N SER A 4 10.84 -15.78 -11.36
CA SER A 4 10.65 -15.26 -10.01
C SER A 4 11.65 -14.13 -9.74
N LEU A 5 11.19 -13.11 -9.00
CA LEU A 5 12.05 -12.02 -8.57
C LEU A 5 12.69 -12.38 -7.22
N GLU A 6 13.91 -11.90 -7.03
CA GLU A 6 14.60 -12.00 -5.75
C GLU A 6 13.92 -11.09 -4.71
N GLN A 7 14.04 -11.45 -3.43
CA GLN A 7 13.39 -10.71 -2.34
C GLN A 7 13.81 -9.24 -2.31
N LYS A 8 15.09 -8.97 -2.52
CA LYS A 8 15.61 -7.60 -2.55
C LYS A 8 14.91 -6.77 -3.62
N ARG A 9 14.72 -7.34 -4.82
CA ARG A 9 14.06 -6.64 -5.92
C ARG A 9 12.57 -6.43 -5.63
N CYS A 10 11.92 -7.40 -5.00
CA CYS A 10 10.53 -7.26 -4.56
C CYS A 10 10.36 -6.08 -3.61
N SER A 11 11.24 -5.97 -2.62
CA SER A 11 11.23 -4.85 -1.68
C SER A 11 11.44 -3.50 -2.36
N GLU A 12 12.35 -3.45 -3.33
CA GLU A 12 12.61 -2.22 -4.11
C GLU A 12 11.37 -1.77 -4.89
N ILE A 13 10.66 -2.71 -5.51
CA ILE A 13 9.43 -2.40 -6.26
C ILE A 13 8.36 -1.86 -5.32
N LEU A 14 8.15 -2.49 -4.18
CA LEU A 14 7.21 -1.99 -3.17
C LEU A 14 7.59 -0.60 -2.69
N LYS A 15 8.87 -0.39 -2.41
CA LYS A 15 9.37 0.88 -1.88
C LYS A 15 9.29 2.02 -2.88
N ASN A 16 9.43 1.73 -4.17
CA ASN A 16 9.46 2.74 -5.23
C ASN A 16 8.08 3.03 -5.83
N ASN A 17 7.02 2.50 -5.27
CA ASN A 17 5.65 2.74 -5.69
C ASN A 17 4.82 3.20 -4.49
N TYR A 18 3.69 3.84 -4.76
CA TYR A 18 2.79 4.35 -3.72
C TYR A 18 1.33 4.06 -4.01
N ILE A 19 1.01 3.44 -5.15
CA ILE A 19 -0.33 2.96 -5.45
C ILE A 19 -0.24 1.47 -5.71
N GLY A 20 -1.07 0.69 -5.01
CA GLY A 20 -1.16 -0.73 -5.19
C GLY A 20 -2.61 -1.18 -5.22
N TYR A 21 -2.81 -2.47 -5.38
CA TYR A 21 -4.13 -3.09 -5.39
C TYR A 21 -4.27 -3.94 -4.14
N LEU A 22 -5.18 -3.49 -3.27
CA LEU A 22 -5.48 -4.19 -2.03
C LEU A 22 -6.52 -5.27 -2.31
N SER A 23 -6.20 -6.50 -1.92
CA SER A 23 -7.14 -7.64 -2.05
C SER A 23 -7.57 -8.10 -0.66
N TYR A 24 -8.87 -8.27 -0.50
CA TYR A 24 -9.47 -8.72 0.75
C TYR A 24 -10.68 -9.60 0.44
N ILE A 25 -11.15 -10.30 1.45
CA ILE A 25 -12.27 -11.23 1.30
C ILE A 25 -13.45 -10.76 2.15
N SER A 26 -14.64 -10.74 1.55
CA SER A 26 -15.89 -10.48 2.24
C SER A 26 -16.84 -11.64 1.97
N GLY A 27 -17.19 -12.37 3.02
CA GLY A 27 -17.89 -13.66 2.85
C GLY A 27 -17.00 -14.63 2.10
N ASN A 28 -17.48 -15.13 0.97
CA ASN A 28 -16.72 -16.03 0.11
C ASN A 28 -16.21 -15.35 -1.16
N ARG A 29 -16.29 -14.02 -1.21
CA ARG A 29 -15.96 -13.27 -2.43
C ARG A 29 -14.68 -12.47 -2.25
N PRO A 30 -13.71 -12.59 -3.17
CA PRO A 30 -12.54 -11.73 -3.17
C PRO A 30 -12.87 -10.36 -3.79
N TYR A 31 -12.26 -9.32 -3.25
CA TYR A 31 -12.36 -7.95 -3.74
C TYR A 31 -10.97 -7.38 -3.94
N THR A 32 -10.80 -6.55 -4.96
CA THR A 32 -9.54 -5.86 -5.23
C THR A 32 -9.84 -4.40 -5.55
N VAL A 33 -9.16 -3.50 -4.85
CA VAL A 33 -9.33 -2.04 -5.03
C VAL A 33 -7.97 -1.36 -5.05
N PRO A 34 -7.81 -0.28 -5.85
CA PRO A 34 -6.59 0.51 -5.79
C PRO A 34 -6.55 1.31 -4.49
N ILE A 35 -5.36 1.47 -3.94
CA ILE A 35 -5.17 2.23 -2.71
C ILE A 35 -3.76 2.81 -2.68
N THR A 36 -3.63 4.00 -2.10
CA THR A 36 -2.31 4.58 -1.83
C THR A 36 -1.73 3.92 -0.58
N TYR A 37 -0.46 3.59 -0.65
CA TYR A 37 0.23 2.92 0.46
C TYR A 37 1.63 3.47 0.65
N TYR A 38 2.17 3.26 1.84
CA TYR A 38 3.58 3.50 2.14
C TYR A 38 4.19 2.23 2.73
N TYR A 39 5.29 1.76 2.16
CA TYR A 39 5.99 0.58 2.63
C TYR A 39 7.20 0.96 3.47
N ASN A 40 7.25 0.46 4.71
CA ASN A 40 8.41 0.57 5.59
C ASN A 40 9.18 -0.74 5.50
N ASP A 41 10.34 -0.72 4.83
CA ASP A 41 11.15 -1.90 4.59
C ASP A 41 11.97 -2.33 5.82
N GLU A 42 12.20 -1.42 6.77
CA GLU A 42 12.93 -1.73 8.00
C GLU A 42 12.07 -2.54 8.96
N GLU A 43 10.80 -2.16 9.12
CA GLU A 43 9.86 -2.79 10.05
C GLU A 43 8.93 -3.80 9.36
N ASP A 44 8.99 -3.90 8.05
CA ASP A 44 8.27 -4.84 7.20
C ASP A 44 6.75 -4.76 7.34
N TYR A 45 6.22 -3.53 7.21
CA TYR A 45 4.79 -3.30 7.16
C TYR A 45 4.43 -2.26 6.09
N ILE A 46 3.17 -2.29 5.69
CA ILE A 46 2.59 -1.30 4.78
C ILE A 46 1.56 -0.49 5.54
N ILE A 47 1.61 0.84 5.40
CA ILE A 47 0.64 1.75 6.02
C ILE A 47 -0.38 2.16 4.97
N CYS A 48 -1.66 2.07 5.33
CA CYS A 48 -2.78 2.55 4.53
C CYS A 48 -3.76 3.32 5.41
N TYR A 49 -4.62 4.12 4.77
CA TYR A 49 -5.76 4.72 5.45
C TYR A 49 -6.98 4.67 4.54
N SER A 50 -8.15 4.72 5.14
CA SER A 50 -9.41 4.66 4.40
C SER A 50 -10.54 5.23 5.24
N GLY A 51 -11.63 5.64 4.59
CA GLY A 51 -12.89 5.85 5.27
C GLY A 51 -13.42 4.53 5.83
N ASN A 52 -14.30 4.60 6.82
CA ASN A 52 -14.88 3.41 7.48
C ASN A 52 -16.00 2.83 6.60
N GLY A 53 -15.63 2.12 5.56
CA GLY A 53 -16.56 1.53 4.59
C GLY A 53 -16.46 0.02 4.52
N HIS A 54 -16.88 -0.52 3.38
CA HIS A 54 -16.98 -1.96 3.14
C HIS A 54 -15.66 -2.70 3.37
N LYS A 55 -14.55 -2.18 2.84
CA LYS A 55 -13.26 -2.88 2.97
C LYS A 55 -12.79 -2.97 4.42
N ILE A 56 -13.00 -1.92 5.21
CA ILE A 56 -12.60 -1.92 6.62
C ILE A 56 -13.43 -2.93 7.41
N LYS A 57 -14.74 -2.92 7.21
CA LYS A 57 -15.64 -3.88 7.88
C LYS A 57 -15.28 -5.32 7.52
N SER A 58 -14.93 -5.56 6.26
CA SER A 58 -14.57 -6.90 5.77
C SER A 58 -13.24 -7.36 6.36
N MET A 59 -12.23 -6.47 6.37
CA MET A 59 -10.90 -6.81 6.87
C MET A 59 -10.86 -7.01 8.39
N ARG A 60 -11.78 -6.37 9.13
CA ARG A 60 -11.93 -6.63 10.56
C ARG A 60 -12.37 -8.05 10.84
N LYS A 61 -13.20 -8.62 9.97
CA LYS A 61 -13.73 -9.99 10.11
C LYS A 61 -12.73 -11.02 9.58
N GLN A 62 -12.06 -10.72 8.51
CA GLN A 62 -11.11 -11.63 7.87
C GLN A 62 -9.83 -10.85 7.55
N THR A 63 -8.82 -11.07 8.37
CA THR A 63 -7.63 -10.25 8.40
C THR A 63 -6.56 -10.62 7.38
N SER A 64 -6.66 -11.78 6.73
CA SER A 64 -5.74 -12.17 5.65
C SER A 64 -5.99 -11.33 4.42
N ILE A 65 -5.02 -10.52 4.06
CA ILE A 65 -5.10 -9.58 2.94
C ILE A 65 -3.80 -9.59 2.15
N SER A 66 -3.83 -8.99 0.96
CA SER A 66 -2.62 -8.85 0.17
C SER A 66 -2.60 -7.52 -0.56
N MET A 67 -1.39 -7.09 -0.92
CA MET A 67 -1.16 -5.90 -1.73
C MET A 67 -0.36 -6.31 -2.96
N THR A 68 -0.86 -5.96 -4.13
CA THR A 68 -0.17 -6.21 -5.40
C THR A 68 0.30 -4.88 -5.99
N VAL A 69 1.55 -4.86 -6.42
CA VAL A 69 2.15 -3.71 -7.10
C VAL A 69 2.79 -4.21 -8.38
N ALA A 70 2.56 -3.52 -9.49
CA ALA A 70 3.10 -3.93 -10.78
C ALA A 70 3.65 -2.75 -11.55
N ASP A 71 4.81 -2.95 -12.18
CA ASP A 71 5.39 -2.05 -13.17
C ASP A 71 5.24 -2.72 -14.53
N ILE A 72 4.33 -2.22 -15.34
CA ILE A 72 4.03 -2.78 -16.66
C ILE A 72 4.51 -1.82 -17.73
N PHE A 73 5.49 -2.25 -18.51
CA PHE A 73 6.08 -1.45 -19.59
C PHE A 73 5.50 -1.85 -20.94
N SER A 74 5.27 -3.16 -21.13
CA SER A 74 4.68 -3.72 -22.34
C SER A 74 4.18 -5.13 -22.06
N ASN A 75 3.54 -5.73 -23.04
CA ASN A 75 3.10 -7.14 -22.96
C ASN A 75 4.27 -8.09 -22.65
N ASN A 76 5.46 -7.75 -23.07
CA ASN A 76 6.64 -8.60 -22.90
C ASN A 76 7.62 -8.12 -21.84
N LYS A 77 7.29 -7.04 -21.13
CA LYS A 77 8.18 -6.46 -20.11
C LYS A 77 7.36 -5.92 -18.94
N TRP A 78 7.35 -6.65 -17.83
CA TRP A 78 6.66 -6.24 -16.62
C TRP A 78 7.27 -6.92 -15.39
N GLN A 79 7.04 -6.32 -14.25
CA GLN A 79 7.39 -6.87 -12.94
C GLN A 79 6.18 -6.70 -12.02
N SER A 80 5.92 -7.70 -11.19
CA SER A 80 4.86 -7.61 -10.20
C SER A 80 5.27 -8.22 -8.89
N VAL A 81 4.76 -7.67 -7.81
CA VAL A 81 5.05 -8.09 -6.45
C VAL A 81 3.74 -8.25 -5.71
N MET A 82 3.64 -9.29 -4.90
CA MET A 82 2.51 -9.50 -4.02
C MET A 82 3.01 -9.65 -2.58
N ALA A 83 2.53 -8.78 -1.70
CA ALA A 83 2.80 -8.85 -0.28
C ALA A 83 1.58 -9.43 0.43
N HIS A 84 1.74 -10.58 1.05
CA HIS A 84 0.69 -11.19 1.86
C HIS A 84 0.88 -10.82 3.32
N GLY A 85 -0.20 -10.51 4.01
CA GLY A 85 -0.09 -10.14 5.40
C GLY A 85 -1.40 -10.12 6.14
N GLN A 86 -1.36 -9.52 7.33
CA GLN A 86 -2.49 -9.42 8.24
C GLN A 86 -2.88 -7.96 8.44
N TYR A 87 -4.18 -7.71 8.39
CA TYR A 87 -4.75 -6.40 8.70
C TYR A 87 -4.60 -6.13 10.20
N GLU A 88 -4.08 -4.95 10.51
CA GLU A 88 -3.99 -4.46 11.89
C GLU A 88 -4.47 -3.01 11.94
N GLU A 89 -5.58 -2.78 12.58
CA GLU A 89 -6.14 -1.43 12.73
C GLU A 89 -5.43 -0.70 13.87
N ILE A 90 -5.10 0.56 13.62
CA ILE A 90 -4.36 1.39 14.58
C ILE A 90 -5.27 2.50 15.08
N ASP A 91 -5.30 2.72 16.41
CA ASP A 91 -6.17 3.69 17.06
C ASP A 91 -5.39 4.80 17.75
N GLY A 92 -6.09 5.92 17.99
CA GLY A 92 -5.64 6.98 18.87
C GLY A 92 -4.41 7.74 18.40
N GLY A 93 -3.55 8.10 19.35
CA GLY A 93 -2.33 8.86 19.08
C GLY A 93 -1.33 8.12 18.20
N THR A 94 -1.29 6.79 18.31
CA THR A 94 -0.44 5.94 17.47
C THR A 94 -0.85 6.05 15.99
N ALA A 95 -2.15 6.14 15.71
CA ALA A 95 -2.64 6.34 14.35
C ALA A 95 -2.11 7.63 13.74
N LYS A 96 -2.03 8.70 14.51
CA LYS A 96 -1.48 9.98 14.05
C LYS A 96 0.00 9.87 13.68
N LEU A 97 0.77 9.10 14.44
CA LEU A 97 2.18 8.87 14.14
C LEU A 97 2.36 8.12 12.82
N TYR A 98 1.56 7.09 12.59
CA TYR A 98 1.61 6.34 11.33
C TYR A 98 1.14 7.19 10.14
N LEU A 99 0.11 8.02 10.31
CA LEU A 99 -0.32 8.94 9.26
C LEU A 99 0.76 9.95 8.91
N HIS A 100 1.51 10.42 9.91
CA HIS A 100 2.63 11.34 9.68
C HIS A 100 3.75 10.64 8.87
N GLU A 101 4.12 9.43 9.26
CA GLU A 101 5.10 8.61 8.53
C GLU A 101 4.65 8.38 7.08
N PHE A 102 3.39 8.00 6.89
CA PHE A 102 2.76 7.82 5.59
C PHE A 102 2.87 9.09 4.75
N SER A 103 2.45 10.22 5.30
CA SER A 103 2.44 11.51 4.58
C SER A 103 3.83 11.92 4.12
N LEU A 104 4.83 11.81 4.98
CA LEU A 104 6.22 12.13 4.63
C LEU A 104 6.75 11.19 3.55
N GLY A 105 6.50 9.90 3.69
CA GLY A 105 6.96 8.89 2.73
C GLY A 105 6.35 9.10 1.35
N ILE A 106 5.05 9.31 1.28
CA ILE A 106 4.34 9.56 0.02
C ILE A 106 4.79 10.88 -0.61
N LYS A 107 4.93 11.93 0.19
CA LYS A 107 5.43 13.23 -0.29
C LYS A 107 6.77 13.07 -1.00
N ASN A 108 7.71 12.35 -0.39
CA ASN A 108 9.04 12.14 -0.96
C ASN A 108 8.97 11.32 -2.26
N LEU A 109 8.13 10.29 -2.30
CA LEU A 109 7.96 9.46 -3.49
C LEU A 109 7.31 10.23 -4.65
N VAL A 110 6.27 11.02 -4.37
CA VAL A 110 5.59 11.80 -5.40
C VAL A 110 6.52 12.85 -6.00
N LEU A 111 7.29 13.54 -5.15
CA LEU A 111 8.30 14.50 -5.61
C LEU A 111 9.34 13.83 -6.50
N LYS A 112 9.81 12.65 -6.12
CA LYS A 112 10.82 11.91 -6.85
C LYS A 112 10.33 11.38 -8.19
N LYS A 113 9.12 10.79 -8.21
CA LYS A 113 8.58 10.09 -9.40
C LYS A 113 7.86 11.00 -10.38
N GLU A 114 7.09 11.95 -9.88
CA GLU A 114 6.19 12.75 -10.70
C GLU A 114 6.66 14.18 -10.89
N HIS A 115 7.68 14.60 -10.16
CA HIS A 115 8.17 15.99 -10.16
C HIS A 115 7.04 16.99 -9.92
N LYS A 116 6.05 16.61 -9.10
CA LYS A 116 4.92 17.47 -8.75
C LYS A 116 5.34 18.58 -7.81
N ASP A 117 4.64 19.70 -7.90
CA ASP A 117 4.93 20.86 -7.05
C ASP A 117 4.37 20.68 -5.63
N LEU A 118 4.74 21.62 -4.76
CA LEU A 118 4.35 21.59 -3.35
C LEU A 118 2.85 21.77 -3.15
N ASP A 119 2.16 22.45 -4.08
CA ASP A 119 0.71 22.69 -3.96
C ASP A 119 -0.08 21.39 -4.02
N TYR A 120 0.28 20.50 -4.95
CA TYR A 120 -0.34 19.19 -5.05
C TYR A 120 -0.17 18.40 -3.75
N ILE A 121 1.04 18.41 -3.19
CA ILE A 121 1.35 17.70 -1.94
C ILE A 121 0.57 18.30 -0.77
N SER A 122 0.46 19.62 -0.70
CA SER A 122 -0.33 20.30 0.33
C SER A 122 -1.80 19.89 0.27
N GLN A 123 -2.38 19.81 -0.93
CA GLN A 123 -3.76 19.38 -1.12
C GLN A 123 -3.95 17.93 -0.67
N PHE A 124 -3.00 17.06 -0.98
CA PHE A 124 -3.05 15.66 -0.56
C PHE A 124 -3.04 15.55 0.97
N SER A 125 -2.13 16.25 1.64
CA SER A 125 -2.03 16.26 3.09
C SER A 125 -3.29 16.85 3.73
N SER A 126 -3.84 17.91 3.15
CA SER A 126 -5.07 18.54 3.63
C SER A 126 -6.25 17.56 3.58
N LYS A 127 -6.36 16.77 2.50
CA LYS A 127 -7.41 15.75 2.38
C LYS A 127 -7.31 14.69 3.48
N ILE A 128 -6.11 14.27 3.83
CA ILE A 128 -5.90 13.31 4.90
C ILE A 128 -6.39 13.88 6.24
N TYR A 129 -6.01 15.12 6.55
CA TYR A 129 -6.37 15.75 7.81
C TYR A 129 -7.85 16.13 7.90
N ASN A 130 -8.50 16.37 6.77
CA ASN A 130 -9.90 16.76 6.71
C ASN A 130 -10.86 15.58 6.65
N MET A 131 -10.37 14.36 6.53
CA MET A 131 -11.22 13.16 6.60
C MET A 131 -11.77 12.99 8.00
N GLU A 132 -13.11 12.88 8.09
CA GLU A 132 -13.75 12.52 9.35
C GLU A 132 -13.38 11.08 9.70
N THR A 133 -12.77 10.89 10.88
CA THR A 133 -12.43 9.57 11.40
C THR A 133 -11.79 8.62 10.38
N PRO A 134 -10.63 8.99 9.78
CA PRO A 134 -9.95 8.06 8.90
C PRO A 134 -9.50 6.84 9.70
N VAL A 135 -9.68 5.67 9.10
CA VAL A 135 -9.17 4.42 9.67
C VAL A 135 -7.76 4.20 9.13
N VAL A 136 -6.80 4.13 10.04
CA VAL A 136 -5.42 3.82 9.72
C VAL A 136 -5.20 2.34 9.99
N PHE A 137 -4.61 1.66 9.03
CA PHE A 137 -4.29 0.25 9.23
C PHE A 137 -2.95 -0.10 8.64
N LEU A 138 -2.36 -1.14 9.19
CA LEU A 138 -1.14 -1.73 8.68
C LEU A 138 -1.44 -3.05 8.01
N ILE A 139 -0.64 -3.39 7.02
CA ILE A 139 -0.51 -4.76 6.55
C ILE A 139 0.79 -5.27 7.16
N LYS A 140 0.67 -6.15 8.15
CA LYS A 140 1.83 -6.84 8.74
C LYS A 140 2.23 -7.94 7.78
N ILE A 141 3.37 -7.80 7.12
CA ILE A 141 3.76 -8.66 6.01
C ILE A 141 4.24 -10.02 6.53
N ASN A 142 3.65 -11.09 5.98
CA ASN A 142 4.06 -12.47 6.26
C ASN A 142 5.07 -12.95 5.22
N ASP A 143 4.81 -12.68 3.94
CA ASP A 143 5.72 -13.03 2.86
C ASP A 143 5.52 -12.13 1.66
N ILE A 144 6.56 -12.04 0.85
CA ILE A 144 6.56 -11.25 -0.39
C ILE A 144 7.04 -12.17 -1.51
N THR A 145 6.29 -12.18 -2.61
CA THR A 145 6.68 -12.91 -3.81
C THR A 145 6.62 -11.96 -5.00
N GLY A 146 7.39 -12.27 -6.03
CA GLY A 146 7.38 -11.45 -7.22
C GLY A 146 7.69 -12.25 -8.48
N LYS A 147 7.21 -11.74 -9.60
CA LYS A 147 7.41 -12.32 -10.93
C LYS A 147 7.81 -11.22 -11.90
N MET A 148 8.53 -11.61 -12.93
CA MET A 148 8.89 -10.70 -14.01
C MET A 148 8.82 -11.41 -15.35
N LYS A 149 8.56 -10.63 -16.38
CA LYS A 149 8.68 -11.04 -17.77
C LYS A 149 9.58 -10.06 -18.49
N SER A 150 10.53 -10.57 -19.22
CA SER A 150 11.47 -9.75 -19.98
C SER A 150 11.77 -10.39 -21.35
#